data_ce302c9e3513f2d314f7d0fbbab2dbd4
#
_entry.id   ce302c9e3513f2d314f7d0fbbab2dbd4
#
_cell.length_a   1.000
_cell.length_b   1.000
_cell.length_c   1.000
_cell.angle_alpha   90.00
_cell.angle_beta   90.00
_cell.angle_gamma   90.00
#
_symmetry.space_group_name_H-M   'P 1'
#
loop_
_entity.id
_entity.type
_entity.pdbx_description
1 polymer ?
#
loop_
_entity_poly.entity_id
_entity_poly.type
_entity_poly.pdbx_seq_one_letter_code
_entity_poly.pdbx_strand_id
1 'polypeptide(L)'
;MKRFISLALVLILSAFVMVSCAKEPVVLDLEAEAKAIMDTYGLENGKKYSSASTALGEYLDEDLIRSYYGDLTSVPDFGTVDSYVVYIDETRPTLPCEFGLFKMKEGADANAFVAYLKARIDLKIENSKAYPTMDTSMLTTAKFVVKDNYVWYIAVKDANDKINSSLDAKFN
;
A
#
# COMPACT_ATOMS: atom_id res chain seq x y z
N MET A 1 -57.85 -21.13 2.70
CA MET A 1 -56.55 -21.76 2.98
C MET A 1 -55.62 -21.74 1.75
N LYS A 2 -56.02 -22.10 0.55
CA LYS A 2 -55.12 -22.13 -0.64
C LYS A 2 -54.52 -20.76 -1.02
N ARG A 3 -55.20 -19.65 -0.79
CA ARG A 3 -54.70 -18.28 -1.14
C ARG A 3 -53.61 -17.76 -0.17
N PHE A 4 -53.61 -18.19 1.10
CA PHE A 4 -52.59 -17.82 2.07
C PHE A 4 -51.27 -18.57 1.87
N ILE A 5 -51.36 -19.83 1.38
CA ILE A 5 -50.15 -20.63 1.08
C ILE A 5 -49.40 -20.03 -0.12
N SER A 6 -50.10 -19.52 -1.14
CA SER A 6 -49.47 -18.85 -2.29
C SER A 6 -48.76 -17.54 -1.90
N LEU A 7 -49.33 -16.78 -0.97
CA LEU A 7 -48.71 -15.51 -0.53
C LEU A 7 -47.44 -15.75 0.31
N ALA A 8 -47.46 -16.78 1.17
CA ALA A 8 -46.31 -17.17 1.96
C ALA A 8 -45.16 -17.72 1.09
N LEU A 9 -45.47 -18.45 0.02
CA LEU A 9 -44.46 -18.98 -0.90
C LEU A 9 -43.77 -17.89 -1.70
N VAL A 10 -44.51 -16.83 -2.13
CA VAL A 10 -43.96 -15.68 -2.85
C VAL A 10 -43.07 -14.85 -1.93
N LEU A 11 -43.42 -14.67 -0.66
CA LEU A 11 -42.60 -13.97 0.32
C LEU A 11 -41.29 -14.72 0.66
N ILE A 12 -41.29 -16.02 0.67
CA ILE A 12 -40.09 -16.85 0.89
C ILE A 12 -39.18 -16.82 -0.33
N LEU A 13 -39.72 -16.82 -1.58
CA LEU A 13 -38.92 -16.70 -2.79
C LEU A 13 -38.30 -15.29 -2.92
N SER A 14 -39.00 -14.24 -2.50
CA SER A 14 -38.43 -12.87 -2.55
C SER A 14 -37.31 -12.62 -1.51
N ALA A 15 -37.29 -13.38 -0.40
CA ALA A 15 -36.22 -13.30 0.58
C ALA A 15 -34.90 -13.95 0.11
N PHE A 16 -34.96 -14.90 -0.84
CA PHE A 16 -33.77 -15.55 -1.39
C PHE A 16 -33.07 -14.76 -2.51
N VAL A 17 -33.69 -13.74 -3.08
CA VAL A 17 -33.12 -12.93 -4.16
C VAL A 17 -32.23 -11.79 -3.63
N MET A 18 -32.21 -11.57 -2.32
CA MET A 18 -31.36 -10.57 -1.67
C MET A 18 -30.03 -11.13 -1.15
N VAL A 19 -29.61 -12.32 -1.59
CA VAL A 19 -28.19 -12.68 -1.47
C VAL A 19 -27.44 -11.88 -2.55
N SER A 20 -27.21 -10.63 -2.25
CA SER A 20 -26.23 -9.81 -2.93
C SER A 20 -24.95 -10.64 -3.03
N CYS A 21 -24.45 -10.84 -4.25
CA CYS A 21 -23.09 -11.31 -4.45
C CYS A 21 -22.14 -10.23 -3.89
N ALA A 22 -22.00 -10.18 -2.57
CA ALA A 22 -20.91 -9.45 -1.96
C ALA A 22 -19.65 -10.15 -2.45
N LYS A 23 -18.89 -9.46 -3.31
CA LYS A 23 -17.58 -9.92 -3.75
C LYS A 23 -16.78 -10.22 -2.48
N GLU A 24 -16.19 -11.41 -2.39
CA GLU A 24 -15.33 -11.72 -1.25
C GLU A 24 -14.25 -10.65 -1.12
N PRO A 25 -13.97 -10.17 0.09
CA PRO A 25 -12.93 -9.17 0.29
C PRO A 25 -11.58 -9.73 -0.19
N VAL A 26 -10.89 -8.93 -0.99
CA VAL A 26 -9.56 -9.30 -1.50
C VAL A 26 -8.59 -9.36 -0.33
N VAL A 27 -7.82 -10.44 -0.26
CA VAL A 27 -6.75 -10.60 0.72
C VAL A 27 -5.42 -10.63 -0.03
N LEU A 28 -4.64 -9.54 0.08
CA LEU A 28 -3.27 -9.50 -0.45
C LEU A 28 -2.29 -10.09 0.58
N ASP A 29 -1.45 -11.00 0.13
CA ASP A 29 -0.23 -11.38 0.84
C ASP A 29 0.86 -10.37 0.53
N LEU A 30 1.06 -9.40 1.44
CA LEU A 30 1.99 -8.29 1.24
C LEU A 30 3.43 -8.78 1.09
N GLU A 31 3.82 -9.87 1.76
CA GLU A 31 5.15 -10.45 1.64
C GLU A 31 5.38 -11.08 0.25
N ALA A 32 4.40 -11.84 -0.22
CA ALA A 32 4.47 -12.45 -1.54
C ALA A 32 4.48 -11.38 -2.64
N GLU A 33 3.65 -10.35 -2.54
CA GLU A 33 3.61 -9.26 -3.52
C GLU A 33 4.92 -8.45 -3.50
N ALA A 34 5.43 -8.10 -2.33
CA ALA A 34 6.71 -7.39 -2.22
C ALA A 34 7.86 -8.21 -2.79
N LYS A 35 7.90 -9.52 -2.49
CA LYS A 35 8.90 -10.41 -3.07
C LYS A 35 8.81 -10.47 -4.59
N ALA A 36 7.60 -10.59 -5.14
CA ALA A 36 7.39 -10.62 -6.59
C ALA A 36 7.86 -9.32 -7.27
N ILE A 37 7.60 -8.17 -6.65
CA ILE A 37 8.10 -6.87 -7.13
C ILE A 37 9.63 -6.85 -7.09
N MET A 38 10.24 -7.21 -5.96
CA MET A 38 11.68 -7.19 -5.81
C MET A 38 12.37 -8.12 -6.83
N ASP A 39 11.90 -9.35 -6.97
CA ASP A 39 12.45 -10.34 -7.91
C ASP A 39 12.30 -9.86 -9.36
N THR A 40 11.12 -9.31 -9.73
CA THR A 40 10.84 -8.91 -11.12
C THR A 40 11.69 -7.71 -11.57
N TYR A 41 11.97 -6.78 -10.65
CA TYR A 41 12.66 -5.53 -10.97
C TYR A 41 14.10 -5.46 -10.42
N GLY A 42 14.63 -6.57 -9.91
CA GLY A 42 16.03 -6.68 -9.45
C GLY A 42 16.32 -5.74 -8.27
N LEU A 43 15.40 -5.65 -7.31
CA LEU A 43 15.53 -4.76 -6.15
C LEU A 43 16.27 -5.47 -5.01
N GLU A 44 17.59 -5.64 -5.15
CA GLU A 44 18.42 -6.38 -4.20
C GLU A 44 19.25 -5.50 -3.26
N ASN A 45 19.46 -4.22 -3.64
CA ASN A 45 20.41 -3.37 -2.93
C ASN A 45 19.81 -2.63 -1.72
N GLY A 46 18.50 -2.46 -1.71
CA GLY A 46 17.80 -1.75 -0.64
C GLY A 46 17.48 -2.64 0.55
N LYS A 47 16.83 -2.05 1.52
CA LYS A 47 16.41 -2.71 2.74
C LYS A 47 14.89 -2.94 2.73
N LYS A 48 14.50 -4.17 3.04
CA LYS A 48 13.11 -4.53 3.27
C LYS A 48 12.80 -4.43 4.76
N TYR A 49 11.66 -3.81 5.07
CA TYR A 49 11.07 -3.75 6.40
C TYR A 49 9.69 -4.42 6.35
N SER A 50 9.40 -5.24 7.35
CA SER A 50 8.13 -5.96 7.43
C SER A 50 7.57 -5.96 8.84
N SER A 51 6.26 -5.77 8.96
CA SER A 51 5.55 -5.96 10.23
C SER A 51 5.52 -7.41 10.72
N ALA A 52 5.83 -8.38 9.85
CA ALA A 52 5.94 -9.79 10.22
C ALA A 52 7.30 -10.13 10.84
N SER A 53 8.33 -9.28 10.70
CA SER A 53 9.63 -9.49 11.33
C SER A 53 9.65 -9.00 12.78
N THR A 54 10.39 -9.73 13.63
CA THR A 54 10.72 -9.33 15.00
C THR A 54 12.20 -9.02 15.17
N ALA A 55 13.00 -9.20 14.13
CA ALA A 55 14.43 -8.93 14.16
C ALA A 55 14.69 -7.43 14.09
N LEU A 56 15.57 -6.94 14.97
CA LEU A 56 15.91 -5.53 15.00
C LEU A 56 16.46 -5.06 13.64
N GLY A 57 15.87 -3.97 13.15
CA GLY A 57 16.23 -3.38 11.88
C GLY A 57 15.59 -4.05 10.65
N GLU A 58 14.71 -5.03 10.81
CA GLU A 58 13.89 -5.62 9.75
C GLU A 58 12.42 -5.18 9.83
N TYR A 59 12.06 -4.38 10.81
CA TYR A 59 10.77 -3.71 10.93
C TYR A 59 10.97 -2.20 11.14
N LEU A 60 9.92 -1.42 10.94
CA LEU A 60 9.93 0.02 11.21
C LEU A 60 9.61 0.25 12.69
N ASP A 61 10.62 0.60 13.48
CA ASP A 61 10.43 1.12 14.82
C ASP A 61 10.05 2.62 14.80
N GLU A 62 9.77 3.21 15.96
CA GLU A 62 9.34 4.61 16.05
C GLU A 62 10.37 5.59 15.46
N ASP A 63 11.66 5.32 15.63
CA ASP A 63 12.72 6.18 15.11
C ASP A 63 12.79 6.11 13.57
N LEU A 64 12.65 4.92 13.01
CA LEU A 64 12.58 4.73 11.56
C LEU A 64 11.29 5.32 10.95
N ILE A 65 10.13 5.13 11.62
CA ILE A 65 8.87 5.75 11.20
C ILE A 65 9.01 7.26 11.17
N ARG A 66 9.56 7.85 12.24
CA ARG A 66 9.82 9.29 12.32
C ARG A 66 10.80 9.76 11.25
N SER A 67 11.88 9.02 11.05
CA SER A 67 12.92 9.36 10.07
C SER A 67 12.42 9.30 8.63
N TYR A 68 11.63 8.28 8.31
CA TYR A 68 11.19 8.06 6.92
C TYR A 68 9.90 8.79 6.56
N TYR A 69 8.95 8.86 7.48
CA TYR A 69 7.59 9.34 7.20
C TYR A 69 7.15 10.52 8.05
N GLY A 70 7.93 10.88 9.06
CA GLY A 70 7.66 12.07 9.86
C GLY A 70 8.12 13.34 9.17
N ASP A 71 7.51 14.45 9.57
CA ASP A 71 8.02 15.80 9.31
C ASP A 71 8.38 16.49 10.64
N LEU A 72 8.69 17.77 10.60
CA LEU A 72 9.04 18.54 11.79
C LEU A 72 7.89 18.70 12.79
N THR A 73 6.66 18.45 12.36
CA THR A 73 5.43 18.75 13.12
C THR A 73 4.58 17.53 13.41
N SER A 74 4.68 16.49 12.58
CA SER A 74 3.81 15.31 12.68
C SER A 74 4.51 14.02 12.25
N VAL A 75 4.00 12.90 12.75
CA VAL A 75 4.42 11.54 12.40
C VAL A 75 3.17 10.73 12.14
N PRO A 76 3.14 9.88 11.10
CA PRO A 76 1.98 9.03 10.84
C PRO A 76 1.73 8.07 12.01
N ASP A 77 0.47 7.91 12.36
CA ASP A 77 0.07 6.92 13.35
C ASP A 77 0.10 5.51 12.74
N PHE A 78 1.23 4.83 12.87
CA PHE A 78 1.37 3.44 12.47
C PHE A 78 0.53 2.48 13.34
N GLY A 79 -0.06 2.94 14.44
CA GLY A 79 -1.09 2.21 15.16
C GLY A 79 -2.35 1.95 14.34
N THR A 80 -2.57 2.71 13.25
CA THR A 80 -3.67 2.51 12.29
C THR A 80 -3.35 1.46 11.21
N VAL A 81 -2.10 1.04 11.09
CA VAL A 81 -1.64 0.01 10.15
C VAL A 81 -1.80 -1.38 10.80
N ASP A 82 -2.38 -2.33 10.06
CA ASP A 82 -2.50 -3.73 10.47
C ASP A 82 -1.22 -4.50 10.13
N SER A 83 -0.78 -4.37 8.89
CA SER A 83 0.45 -4.98 8.41
C SER A 83 1.07 -4.17 7.27
N TYR A 84 2.39 -4.33 7.06
CA TYR A 84 3.09 -3.64 5.99
C TYR A 84 4.32 -4.41 5.51
N VAL A 85 4.70 -4.13 4.27
CA VAL A 85 6.04 -4.37 3.73
C VAL A 85 6.52 -3.11 3.02
N VAL A 86 7.71 -2.65 3.37
CA VAL A 86 8.34 -1.46 2.79
C VAL A 86 9.73 -1.84 2.29
N TYR A 87 10.07 -1.40 1.09
CA TYR A 87 11.41 -1.49 0.53
C TYR A 87 11.95 -0.09 0.27
N ILE A 88 13.17 0.17 0.73
CA ILE A 88 13.86 1.46 0.55
C ILE A 88 15.30 1.19 0.14
N ASP A 89 15.71 1.72 -1.03
CA ASP A 89 17.10 1.68 -1.48
C ASP A 89 17.75 3.06 -1.30
N GLU A 90 18.57 3.18 -0.29
CA GLU A 90 19.41 4.36 0.00
C GLU A 90 20.88 4.14 -0.41
N THR A 91 21.22 2.96 -0.92
CA THR A 91 22.59 2.62 -1.33
C THR A 91 23.00 3.32 -2.60
N ARG A 92 22.02 3.74 -3.41
CA ARG A 92 22.21 4.43 -4.68
C ARG A 92 21.60 5.84 -4.61
N PRO A 93 22.29 6.82 -4.03
CA PRO A 93 21.72 8.15 -3.82
C PRO A 93 21.33 8.86 -5.14
N THR A 94 21.92 8.46 -6.27
CA THR A 94 21.57 8.99 -7.59
C THR A 94 20.39 8.29 -8.26
N LEU A 95 19.89 7.22 -7.67
CA LEU A 95 18.76 6.42 -8.18
C LEU A 95 17.89 5.94 -7.00
N PRO A 96 17.21 6.86 -6.30
CA PRO A 96 16.36 6.49 -5.17
C PRO A 96 15.21 5.59 -5.64
N CYS A 97 15.05 4.45 -5.01
CA CYS A 97 14.05 3.46 -5.37
C CYS A 97 13.37 2.97 -4.10
N GLU A 98 12.04 3.06 -4.06
CA GLU A 98 11.30 2.58 -2.91
C GLU A 98 9.85 2.23 -3.26
N PHE A 99 9.27 1.35 -2.47
CA PHE A 99 7.82 1.12 -2.47
C PHE A 99 7.36 0.72 -1.06
N GLY A 100 6.08 0.90 -0.79
CA GLY A 100 5.45 0.42 0.43
C GLY A 100 4.07 -0.12 0.14
N LEU A 101 3.77 -1.27 0.74
CA LEU A 101 2.49 -1.95 0.71
C LEU A 101 1.98 -2.00 2.15
N PHE A 102 0.77 -1.49 2.39
CA PHE A 102 0.19 -1.39 3.72
C PHE A 102 -1.23 -1.95 3.71
N LYS A 103 -1.57 -2.70 4.75
CA LYS A 103 -2.94 -3.03 5.08
C LYS A 103 -3.34 -2.20 6.30
N MET A 104 -4.40 -1.42 6.16
CA MET A 104 -4.91 -0.57 7.22
C MET A 104 -5.87 -1.36 8.12
N LYS A 105 -5.94 -1.01 9.39
CA LYS A 105 -6.99 -1.50 10.29
C LYS A 105 -8.36 -1.01 9.84
N GLU A 106 -9.38 -1.74 10.17
CA GLU A 106 -10.76 -1.35 9.88
C GLU A 106 -11.08 0.02 10.51
N GLY A 107 -11.69 0.91 9.73
CA GLY A 107 -12.05 2.25 10.14
C GLY A 107 -10.89 3.27 10.15
N ALA A 108 -9.68 2.88 9.79
CA ALA A 108 -8.56 3.81 9.65
C ALA A 108 -8.75 4.76 8.46
N ASP A 109 -8.31 6.02 8.61
CA ASP A 109 -8.30 6.99 7.51
C ASP A 109 -7.09 6.75 6.59
N ALA A 110 -7.31 5.93 5.57
CA ALA A 110 -6.29 5.60 4.57
C ALA A 110 -5.82 6.83 3.77
N ASN A 111 -6.69 7.83 3.57
CA ASN A 111 -6.30 9.05 2.84
C ASN A 111 -5.38 9.94 3.68
N ALA A 112 -5.63 10.05 4.99
CA ALA A 112 -4.72 10.74 5.89
C ALA A 112 -3.35 10.05 5.90
N PHE A 113 -3.31 8.71 5.90
CA PHE A 113 -2.05 7.96 5.81
C PHE A 113 -1.31 8.22 4.49
N VAL A 114 -2.01 8.23 3.35
CA VAL A 114 -1.42 8.56 2.02
C VAL A 114 -0.76 9.94 2.01
N ALA A 115 -1.29 10.91 2.75
CA ALA A 115 -0.71 12.25 2.81
C ALA A 115 0.75 12.22 3.31
N TYR A 116 1.06 11.38 4.30
CA TYR A 116 2.44 11.19 4.78
C TYR A 116 3.34 10.54 3.73
N LEU A 117 2.83 9.53 3.01
CA LEU A 117 3.58 8.88 1.94
C LEU A 117 3.92 9.86 0.80
N LYS A 118 2.99 10.73 0.45
CA LYS A 118 3.22 11.80 -0.52
C LYS A 118 4.25 12.80 -0.01
N ALA A 119 4.10 13.27 1.24
CA ALA A 119 5.02 14.24 1.84
C ALA A 119 6.46 13.70 1.84
N ARG A 120 6.67 12.40 2.11
CA ARG A 120 7.97 11.76 1.98
C ARG A 120 8.56 11.87 0.56
N ILE A 121 7.79 11.53 -0.44
CA ILE A 121 8.25 11.58 -1.84
C ILE A 121 8.50 13.02 -2.27
N ASP A 122 7.62 13.95 -1.91
CA ASP A 122 7.80 15.38 -2.21
C ASP A 122 9.06 15.95 -1.56
N LEU A 123 9.36 15.57 -0.31
CA LEU A 123 10.59 15.95 0.36
C LEU A 123 11.83 15.39 -0.34
N LYS A 124 11.79 14.14 -0.82
CA LYS A 124 12.87 13.55 -1.61
C LYS A 124 13.08 14.30 -2.93
N ILE A 125 12.00 14.66 -3.62
CA ILE A 125 12.07 15.48 -4.85
C ILE A 125 12.70 16.83 -4.54
N GLU A 126 12.29 17.51 -3.47
CA GLU A 126 12.84 18.80 -3.08
C GLU A 126 14.33 18.70 -2.76
N ASN A 127 14.73 17.74 -1.94
CA ASN A 127 16.12 17.49 -1.59
C ASN A 127 16.98 17.14 -2.82
N SER A 128 16.40 16.46 -3.82
CA SER A 128 17.11 16.09 -5.04
C SER A 128 17.55 17.29 -5.89
N LYS A 129 16.91 18.45 -5.74
CA LYS A 129 17.29 19.68 -6.48
C LYS A 129 18.72 20.12 -6.19
N ALA A 130 19.27 19.76 -5.02
CA ALA A 130 20.66 19.99 -4.68
C ALA A 130 21.65 19.03 -5.41
N TYR A 131 21.13 18.00 -6.06
CA TYR A 131 21.92 16.94 -6.70
C TYR A 131 21.50 16.76 -8.17
N PRO A 132 21.95 17.60 -9.10
CA PRO A 132 21.46 17.63 -10.49
C PRO A 132 21.74 16.34 -11.28
N THR A 133 22.58 15.44 -10.78
CA THR A 133 22.86 14.13 -11.39
C THR A 133 21.91 13.03 -10.91
N MET A 134 21.01 13.32 -9.95
CA MET A 134 20.05 12.36 -9.46
C MET A 134 18.93 12.17 -10.48
N ASP A 135 18.66 10.91 -10.84
CA ASP A 135 17.46 10.56 -11.60
C ASP A 135 16.26 10.52 -10.66
N THR A 136 15.37 11.46 -10.80
CA THR A 136 14.15 11.59 -9.99
C THR A 136 12.89 11.14 -10.72
N SER A 137 13.02 10.56 -11.91
CA SER A 137 11.88 10.17 -12.74
C SER A 137 10.90 9.24 -12.00
N MET A 138 11.41 8.28 -11.22
CA MET A 138 10.58 7.38 -10.43
C MET A 138 9.84 8.10 -9.31
N LEU A 139 10.41 9.13 -8.70
CA LEU A 139 9.76 9.92 -7.66
C LEU A 139 8.65 10.81 -8.25
N THR A 140 8.93 11.50 -9.37
CA THR A 140 7.97 12.41 -10.01
C THR A 140 6.78 11.67 -10.64
N THR A 141 6.94 10.39 -10.96
CA THR A 141 5.88 9.52 -11.50
C THR A 141 5.33 8.53 -10.47
N ALA A 142 5.68 8.70 -9.19
CA ALA A 142 5.27 7.81 -8.13
C ALA A 142 3.74 7.63 -8.07
N LYS A 143 3.31 6.41 -7.76
CA LYS A 143 1.88 6.08 -7.61
C LYS A 143 1.53 5.99 -6.14
N PHE A 144 0.35 6.48 -5.80
CA PHE A 144 -0.26 6.41 -4.47
C PHE A 144 -1.70 5.96 -4.63
N VAL A 145 -2.05 4.83 -4.07
CA VAL A 145 -3.36 4.21 -4.26
C VAL A 145 -3.94 3.78 -2.93
N VAL A 146 -5.26 3.96 -2.81
CA VAL A 146 -6.10 3.38 -1.77
C VAL A 146 -7.09 2.45 -2.44
N LYS A 147 -7.15 1.20 -2.01
CA LYS A 147 -8.10 0.17 -2.48
C LYS A 147 -8.57 -0.63 -1.27
N ASP A 148 -9.86 -0.57 -0.97
CA ASP A 148 -10.44 -1.15 0.23
C ASP A 148 -9.67 -0.69 1.48
N ASN A 149 -9.10 -1.61 2.25
CA ASN A 149 -8.23 -1.30 3.38
C ASN A 149 -6.73 -1.39 3.05
N TYR A 150 -6.35 -1.41 1.77
CA TYR A 150 -4.97 -1.40 1.35
C TYR A 150 -4.54 -0.03 0.84
N VAL A 151 -3.30 0.31 1.17
CA VAL A 151 -2.62 1.51 0.67
C VAL A 151 -1.27 1.08 0.11
N TRP A 152 -0.90 1.61 -1.05
CA TRP A 152 0.47 1.44 -1.52
C TRP A 152 1.00 2.70 -2.19
N TYR A 153 2.31 2.84 -2.14
CA TYR A 153 3.03 3.78 -2.98
C TYR A 153 4.19 3.08 -3.69
N ILE A 154 4.47 3.52 -4.91
CA ILE A 154 5.48 2.94 -5.77
C ILE A 154 6.31 4.06 -6.37
N ALA A 155 7.63 4.02 -6.15
CA ALA A 155 8.64 4.88 -6.72
C ALA A 155 9.82 4.02 -7.21
N VAL A 156 9.59 3.23 -8.26
CA VAL A 156 10.53 2.29 -8.87
C VAL A 156 10.78 2.69 -10.32
N LYS A 157 12.05 2.83 -10.70
CA LYS A 157 12.45 3.30 -12.04
C LYS A 157 11.81 2.45 -13.14
N ASP A 158 11.18 3.11 -14.12
CA ASP A 158 10.56 2.52 -15.31
C ASP A 158 9.48 1.46 -15.02
N ALA A 159 9.00 1.38 -13.76
CA ALA A 159 8.13 0.31 -13.31
C ALA A 159 6.85 0.78 -12.58
N ASN A 160 6.72 2.08 -12.23
CA ASN A 160 5.60 2.59 -11.43
C ASN A 160 4.23 2.15 -11.94
N ASP A 161 3.95 2.36 -13.24
CA ASP A 161 2.66 2.00 -13.85
C ASP A 161 2.45 0.48 -13.90
N LYS A 162 3.50 -0.30 -14.18
CA LYS A 162 3.41 -1.75 -14.30
C LYS A 162 3.12 -2.41 -12.95
N ILE A 163 3.84 -1.99 -11.90
CA ILE A 163 3.63 -2.48 -10.54
C ILE A 163 2.23 -2.08 -10.07
N ASN A 164 1.86 -0.81 -10.26
CA ASN A 164 0.53 -0.32 -9.88
C ASN A 164 -0.58 -1.14 -10.57
N SER A 165 -0.49 -1.37 -11.87
CA SER A 165 -1.49 -2.13 -12.61
C SER A 165 -1.57 -3.59 -12.16
N SER A 166 -0.43 -4.20 -11.83
CA SER A 166 -0.39 -5.56 -11.29
C SER A 166 -1.10 -5.69 -9.94
N LEU A 167 -0.87 -4.73 -9.04
CA LEU A 167 -1.55 -4.69 -7.73
C LEU A 167 -3.04 -4.40 -7.89
N ASP A 168 -3.40 -3.40 -8.71
CA ASP A 168 -4.81 -3.02 -8.94
C ASP A 168 -5.63 -4.17 -9.55
N ALA A 169 -5.03 -4.96 -10.42
CA ALA A 169 -5.68 -6.12 -11.04
C ALA A 169 -6.12 -7.20 -10.05
N LYS A 170 -5.54 -7.25 -8.85
CA LYS A 170 -5.94 -8.19 -7.79
C LYS A 170 -7.32 -7.86 -7.20
N PHE A 171 -7.78 -6.63 -7.36
CA PHE A 171 -9.05 -6.13 -6.82
C PHE A 171 -10.21 -6.15 -7.86
N ASN A 172 -9.94 -6.59 -9.09
CA ASN A 172 -10.93 -6.59 -10.20
C ASN A 172 -11.55 -8.00 -10.47
#